data_ae6fbb8e47520d23fda0d5834a62d975
#
_entry.id   ae6fbb8e47520d23fda0d5834a62d975
#
_cell.length_a   1.000
_cell.length_b   1.000
_cell.length_c   1.000
_cell.angle_alpha   90.00
_cell.angle_beta   90.00
_cell.angle_gamma   90.00
#
_symmetry.space_group_name_H-M   'P 1'
#
loop_
_entity.id
_entity.type
_entity.pdbx_description
1 polymer ?
#
loop_
_entity_poly.entity_id
_entity_poly.type
_entity_poly.pdbx_seq_one_letter_code
_entity_poly.pdbx_strand_id
1 'polypeptide(L)'
;MPNTQSTIHTAKERATKLANDATDHVSAAAQQQAEQARSEAIDTAESTASAADAAGDEFDSDSLQAAALNQISAQISSVAAQLRDKPVDEMADDVAVFARKNPLLFLGGAALLGFAAARFIKSGEGTHSTAEDETDPWSGHLQSAEVEQ
;
A
#
# COMPACT_ATOMS: atom_id res chain seq x y z
N MET A 1 12.08 -45.96 -34.33
CA MET A 1 12.46 -45.52 -32.97
C MET A 1 12.35 -44.02 -32.97
N PRO A 2 11.44 -43.39 -32.25
CA PRO A 2 11.44 -41.91 -32.13
C PRO A 2 12.74 -41.48 -31.43
N ASN A 3 13.39 -40.49 -32.01
CA ASN A 3 14.69 -40.04 -31.56
C ASN A 3 14.56 -39.30 -30.20
N THR A 4 15.00 -39.92 -29.13
CA THR A 4 14.92 -39.41 -27.76
C THR A 4 15.53 -38.00 -27.63
N GLN A 5 16.54 -37.67 -28.43
CA GLN A 5 17.16 -36.35 -28.45
C GLN A 5 16.21 -35.28 -28.99
N SER A 6 15.41 -35.56 -30.01
CA SER A 6 14.44 -34.63 -30.54
C SER A 6 13.31 -34.34 -29.53
N THR A 7 12.89 -35.34 -28.76
CA THR A 7 11.87 -35.18 -27.72
C THR A 7 12.37 -34.31 -26.56
N ILE A 8 13.63 -34.50 -26.14
CA ILE A 8 14.26 -33.70 -25.08
C ILE A 8 14.42 -32.24 -25.52
N HIS A 9 14.83 -32.01 -26.77
CA HIS A 9 14.97 -30.66 -27.32
C HIS A 9 13.64 -29.92 -27.33
N THR A 10 12.59 -30.56 -27.84
CA THR A 10 11.23 -29.99 -27.86
C THR A 10 10.69 -29.73 -26.45
N ALA A 11 10.96 -30.60 -25.48
CA ALA A 11 10.57 -30.42 -24.10
C ALA A 11 11.28 -29.22 -23.47
N LYS A 12 12.60 -29.05 -23.72
CA LYS A 12 13.38 -27.91 -23.26
C LYS A 12 12.89 -26.61 -23.86
N GLU A 13 12.62 -26.56 -25.14
CA GLU A 13 12.08 -25.35 -25.81
C GLU A 13 10.73 -24.93 -25.23
N ARG A 14 9.81 -25.92 -25.02
CA ARG A 14 8.51 -25.66 -24.38
C ARG A 14 8.67 -25.16 -22.96
N ALA A 15 9.57 -25.75 -22.18
CA ALA A 15 9.84 -25.30 -20.80
C ALA A 15 10.39 -23.86 -20.77
N THR A 16 11.32 -23.55 -21.66
CA THR A 16 11.90 -22.19 -21.79
C THR A 16 10.82 -21.20 -22.20
N LYS A 17 10.00 -21.54 -23.20
CA LYS A 17 8.88 -20.66 -23.61
C LYS A 17 7.90 -20.43 -22.48
N LEU A 18 7.49 -21.47 -21.76
CA LEU A 18 6.57 -21.35 -20.63
C LEU A 18 7.16 -20.49 -19.50
N ALA A 19 8.47 -20.62 -19.22
CA ALA A 19 9.15 -19.81 -18.24
C ALA A 19 9.21 -18.33 -18.64
N ASN A 20 9.46 -18.03 -19.91
CA ASN A 20 9.45 -16.67 -20.44
C ASN A 20 8.02 -16.08 -20.39
N ASP A 21 7.02 -16.83 -20.88
CA ASP A 21 5.61 -16.40 -20.85
C ASP A 21 5.17 -16.11 -19.39
N ALA A 22 5.56 -16.96 -18.43
CA ALA A 22 5.27 -16.74 -17.00
C ALA A 22 5.96 -15.47 -16.46
N THR A 23 7.23 -15.24 -16.84
CA THR A 23 7.97 -14.03 -16.44
C THR A 23 7.31 -12.79 -17.01
N ASP A 24 6.89 -12.80 -18.27
CA ASP A 24 6.23 -11.69 -18.92
C ASP A 24 4.87 -11.37 -18.25
N HIS A 25 4.09 -12.41 -17.91
CA HIS A 25 2.83 -12.23 -17.17
C HIS A 25 3.04 -11.67 -15.77
N VAL A 26 4.03 -12.15 -15.03
CA VAL A 26 4.35 -11.62 -13.68
C VAL A 26 4.81 -10.17 -13.77
N SER A 27 5.66 -9.86 -14.75
CA SER A 27 6.14 -8.49 -14.98
C SER A 27 4.99 -7.53 -15.31
N ALA A 28 4.09 -7.93 -16.21
CA ALA A 28 2.92 -7.13 -16.58
C ALA A 28 1.97 -6.91 -15.38
N ALA A 29 1.73 -7.97 -14.59
CA ALA A 29 0.91 -7.86 -13.38
C ALA A 29 1.55 -6.94 -12.33
N ALA A 30 2.88 -7.02 -12.15
CA ALA A 30 3.60 -6.14 -11.24
C ALA A 30 3.54 -4.67 -11.69
N GLN A 31 3.66 -4.40 -12.99
CA GLN A 31 3.52 -3.05 -13.53
C GLN A 31 2.10 -2.50 -13.31
N GLN A 32 1.06 -3.28 -13.57
CA GLN A 32 -0.33 -2.87 -13.32
C GLN A 32 -0.56 -2.56 -11.84
N GLN A 33 -0.06 -3.41 -10.94
CA GLN A 33 -0.18 -3.18 -9.51
C GLN A 33 0.57 -1.90 -9.07
N ALA A 34 1.74 -1.66 -9.62
CA ALA A 34 2.53 -0.46 -9.33
C ALA A 34 1.86 0.81 -9.85
N GLU A 35 1.22 0.77 -11.04
CA GLU A 35 0.43 1.90 -11.57
C GLU A 35 -0.80 2.19 -10.71
N GLN A 36 -1.50 1.16 -10.23
CA GLN A 36 -2.62 1.34 -9.30
C GLN A 36 -2.15 1.99 -8.01
N ALA A 37 -1.08 1.48 -7.40
CA ALA A 37 -0.53 2.03 -6.18
C ALA A 37 -0.07 3.50 -6.37
N ARG A 38 0.49 3.83 -7.53
CA ARG A 38 0.85 5.20 -7.90
C ARG A 38 -0.38 6.11 -7.97
N SER A 39 -1.44 5.67 -8.65
CA SER A 39 -2.69 6.42 -8.76
C SER A 39 -3.30 6.68 -7.38
N GLU A 40 -3.40 5.66 -6.53
CA GLU A 40 -3.90 5.79 -5.16
C GLU A 40 -3.05 6.74 -4.31
N ALA A 41 -1.72 6.70 -4.50
CA ALA A 41 -0.81 7.61 -3.81
C ALA A 41 -1.00 9.07 -4.24
N ILE A 42 -1.23 9.32 -5.53
CA ILE A 42 -1.54 10.64 -6.06
C ILE A 42 -2.86 11.15 -5.48
N ASP A 43 -3.92 10.35 -5.55
CA ASP A 43 -5.25 10.72 -5.05
C ASP A 43 -5.22 11.02 -3.53
N THR A 44 -4.49 10.20 -2.78
CA THR A 44 -4.28 10.39 -1.33
C THR A 44 -3.51 11.68 -1.06
N ALA A 45 -2.45 11.96 -1.80
CA ALA A 45 -1.65 13.17 -1.64
C ALA A 45 -2.48 14.41 -1.97
N GLU A 46 -3.24 14.42 -3.07
CA GLU A 46 -4.11 15.54 -3.45
C GLU A 46 -5.22 15.79 -2.42
N SER A 47 -5.86 14.72 -1.94
CA SER A 47 -6.86 14.82 -0.87
C SER A 47 -6.27 15.40 0.42
N THR A 48 -5.07 14.96 0.79
CA THR A 48 -4.36 15.44 1.98
C THR A 48 -3.93 16.90 1.81
N ALA A 49 -3.43 17.28 0.65
CA ALA A 49 -3.09 18.67 0.34
C ALA A 49 -4.31 19.58 0.44
N SER A 50 -5.44 19.17 -0.14
CA SER A 50 -6.70 19.92 -0.06
C SER A 50 -7.22 20.04 1.36
N ALA A 51 -7.08 19.01 2.18
CA ALA A 51 -7.46 19.06 3.60
C ALA A 51 -6.55 19.99 4.39
N ALA A 52 -5.24 20.02 4.10
CA ALA A 52 -4.30 20.95 4.72
C ALA A 52 -4.61 22.40 4.34
N ASP A 53 -4.97 22.65 3.08
CA ASP A 53 -5.35 23.97 2.57
C ASP A 53 -6.63 24.47 3.25
N ALA A 54 -7.67 23.64 3.29
CA ALA A 54 -8.93 23.93 3.96
C ALA A 54 -8.75 24.18 5.48
N ALA A 55 -7.86 23.41 6.12
CA ALA A 55 -7.52 23.64 7.52
C ALA A 55 -6.75 24.95 7.73
N GLY A 56 -5.95 25.38 6.74
CA GLY A 56 -5.27 26.68 6.76
C GLY A 56 -6.24 27.86 6.70
N ASP A 57 -7.32 27.73 5.92
CA ASP A 57 -8.36 28.75 5.76
C ASP A 57 -9.18 29.01 7.03
N GLU A 58 -9.16 28.09 8.00
CA GLU A 58 -9.82 28.27 9.31
C GLU A 58 -9.03 29.18 10.26
N PHE A 59 -7.79 29.52 9.93
CA PHE A 59 -6.95 30.44 10.71
C PHE A 59 -6.85 31.82 10.05
N ASP A 60 -6.51 32.83 10.85
CA ASP A 60 -6.21 34.14 10.28
C ASP A 60 -5.10 34.04 9.25
N SER A 61 -5.28 34.66 8.08
CA SER A 61 -4.34 34.57 6.94
C SER A 61 -2.90 34.97 7.26
N ASP A 62 -2.72 35.81 8.26
CA ASP A 62 -1.40 36.30 8.74
C ASP A 62 -0.84 35.41 9.86
N SER A 63 -1.53 34.33 10.24
CA SER A 63 -1.08 33.45 11.32
C SER A 63 0.02 32.49 10.84
N LEU A 64 0.91 32.11 11.78
CA LEU A 64 1.93 31.08 11.50
C LEU A 64 1.31 29.72 11.19
N GLN A 65 0.13 29.43 11.75
CA GLN A 65 -0.61 28.20 11.53
C GLN A 65 -1.09 28.11 10.08
N ALA A 66 -1.73 29.14 9.55
CA ALA A 66 -2.14 29.21 8.16
C ALA A 66 -0.93 29.07 7.21
N ALA A 67 0.14 29.81 7.49
CA ALA A 67 1.36 29.74 6.69
C ALA A 67 2.00 28.34 6.68
N ALA A 68 2.02 27.65 7.84
CA ALA A 68 2.55 26.29 7.94
C ALA A 68 1.68 25.28 7.17
N LEU A 69 0.36 25.37 7.26
CA LEU A 69 -0.57 24.48 6.56
C LEU A 69 -0.51 24.68 5.04
N ASN A 70 -0.47 25.92 4.59
CA ASN A 70 -0.30 26.25 3.16
C ASN A 70 1.05 25.74 2.62
N GLN A 71 2.12 25.82 3.40
CA GLN A 71 3.42 25.28 3.02
C GLN A 71 3.38 23.74 2.91
N ILE A 72 2.71 23.08 3.84
CA ILE A 72 2.51 21.61 3.80
C ILE A 72 1.69 21.22 2.59
N SER A 73 0.56 21.89 2.33
CA SER A 73 -0.28 21.65 1.16
C SER A 73 0.52 21.77 -0.14
N ALA A 74 1.29 22.86 -0.29
CA ALA A 74 2.13 23.09 -1.46
C ALA A 74 3.19 21.99 -1.66
N GLN A 75 3.82 21.52 -0.59
CA GLN A 75 4.82 20.45 -0.67
C GLN A 75 4.18 19.11 -1.06
N ILE A 76 3.03 18.76 -0.47
CA ILE A 76 2.32 17.53 -0.81
C ILE A 76 1.85 17.57 -2.28
N SER A 77 1.31 18.69 -2.74
CA SER A 77 0.91 18.88 -4.14
C SER A 77 2.11 18.74 -5.10
N SER A 78 3.28 19.23 -4.72
CA SER A 78 4.50 19.07 -5.50
C SER A 78 4.92 17.59 -5.62
N VAL A 79 4.78 16.81 -4.54
CA VAL A 79 5.05 15.36 -4.55
C VAL A 79 4.05 14.65 -5.46
N ALA A 80 2.76 14.98 -5.37
CA ALA A 80 1.72 14.41 -6.24
C ALA A 80 2.02 14.70 -7.73
N ALA A 81 2.44 15.92 -8.06
CA ALA A 81 2.83 16.29 -9.42
C ALA A 81 4.04 15.47 -9.90
N GLN A 82 5.08 15.32 -9.07
CA GLN A 82 6.25 14.49 -9.40
C GLN A 82 5.88 13.01 -9.62
N LEU A 83 4.97 12.47 -8.80
CA LEU A 83 4.46 11.11 -8.98
C LEU A 83 3.67 10.97 -10.30
N ARG A 84 2.96 12.03 -10.72
CA ARG A 84 2.18 12.03 -11.96
C ARG A 84 3.06 12.11 -13.20
N ASP A 85 4.12 12.90 -13.14
CA ASP A 85 5.00 13.15 -14.28
C ASP A 85 6.01 12.01 -14.53
N LYS A 86 6.27 11.18 -13.52
CA LYS A 86 7.30 10.15 -13.58
C LYS A 86 6.70 8.76 -13.80
N PRO A 87 7.08 8.04 -14.89
CA PRO A 87 6.59 6.69 -15.13
C PRO A 87 7.14 5.69 -14.09
N VAL A 88 6.39 4.61 -13.84
CA VAL A 88 6.67 3.64 -12.78
C VAL A 88 8.00 2.91 -12.98
N ASP A 89 8.36 2.61 -14.22
CA ASP A 89 9.63 1.99 -14.59
C ASP A 89 10.83 2.87 -14.21
N GLU A 90 10.75 4.17 -14.47
CA GLU A 90 11.79 5.12 -14.06
C GLU A 90 11.89 5.25 -12.54
N MET A 91 10.76 5.22 -11.83
CA MET A 91 10.77 5.17 -10.35
C MET A 91 11.44 3.90 -9.83
N ALA A 92 11.17 2.75 -10.45
CA ALA A 92 11.79 1.49 -10.08
C ALA A 92 13.30 1.51 -10.27
N ASP A 93 13.78 2.12 -11.35
CA ASP A 93 15.21 2.31 -11.61
C ASP A 93 15.88 3.22 -10.57
N ASP A 94 15.23 4.33 -10.19
CA ASP A 94 15.73 5.21 -9.15
C ASP A 94 15.84 4.50 -7.80
N VAL A 95 14.82 3.71 -7.44
CA VAL A 95 14.83 2.88 -6.22
C VAL A 95 15.96 1.85 -6.27
N ALA A 96 16.17 1.21 -7.42
CA ALA A 96 17.26 0.25 -7.60
C ALA A 96 18.63 0.92 -7.48
N VAL A 97 18.80 2.12 -8.05
CA VAL A 97 20.03 2.90 -7.91
C VAL A 97 20.26 3.33 -6.47
N PHE A 98 19.23 3.80 -5.79
CA PHE A 98 19.29 4.17 -4.36
C PHE A 98 19.67 2.98 -3.49
N ALA A 99 19.02 1.83 -3.69
CA ALA A 99 19.30 0.60 -2.95
C ALA A 99 20.76 0.15 -3.09
N ARG A 100 21.31 0.24 -4.31
CA ARG A 100 22.72 -0.10 -4.57
C ARG A 100 23.69 0.88 -3.91
N LYS A 101 23.35 2.17 -3.87
CA LYS A 101 24.21 3.20 -3.27
C LYS A 101 24.09 3.25 -1.75
N ASN A 102 22.93 2.90 -1.19
CA ASN A 102 22.62 3.03 0.22
C ASN A 102 21.94 1.77 0.78
N PRO A 103 22.61 0.59 0.77
CA PRO A 103 21.96 -0.68 1.10
C PRO A 103 21.40 -0.73 2.52
N LEU A 104 22.08 -0.15 3.50
CA LEU A 104 21.61 -0.12 4.89
C LEU A 104 20.40 0.81 5.08
N LEU A 105 20.39 1.97 4.41
CA LEU A 105 19.24 2.89 4.45
C LEU A 105 18.04 2.29 3.73
N PHE A 106 18.26 1.62 2.61
CA PHE A 106 17.19 0.93 1.88
C PHE A 106 16.56 -0.18 2.72
N LEU A 107 17.38 -1.06 3.31
CA LEU A 107 16.88 -2.15 4.16
C LEU A 107 16.18 -1.62 5.42
N GLY A 108 16.74 -0.59 6.06
CA GLY A 108 16.14 0.05 7.23
C GLY A 108 14.80 0.71 6.92
N GLY A 109 14.74 1.46 5.82
CA GLY A 109 13.51 2.08 5.33
C GLY A 109 12.45 1.05 4.94
N ALA A 110 12.82 0.01 4.21
CA ALA A 110 11.91 -1.07 3.81
C ALA A 110 11.36 -1.83 5.03
N ALA A 111 12.19 -2.08 6.06
CA ALA A 111 11.76 -2.73 7.29
C ALA A 111 10.75 -1.86 8.07
N LEU A 112 11.01 -0.56 8.18
CA LEU A 112 10.09 0.38 8.85
C LEU A 112 8.76 0.51 8.10
N LEU A 113 8.79 0.65 6.78
CA LEU A 113 7.58 0.72 5.95
C LEU A 113 6.79 -0.58 6.00
N GLY A 114 7.47 -1.73 5.91
CA GLY A 114 6.85 -3.05 6.03
C GLY A 114 6.22 -3.27 7.40
N PHE A 115 6.88 -2.85 8.47
CA PHE A 115 6.32 -2.92 9.82
C PHE A 115 5.09 -2.00 9.98
N ALA A 116 5.17 -0.76 9.50
CA ALA A 116 4.05 0.18 9.53
C ALA A 116 2.84 -0.35 8.75
N ALA A 117 3.06 -0.88 7.54
CA ALA A 117 2.02 -1.49 6.72
C ALA A 117 1.40 -2.72 7.40
N ALA A 118 2.21 -3.62 7.95
CA ALA A 118 1.73 -4.81 8.65
C ALA A 118 0.90 -4.43 9.90
N ARG A 119 1.32 -3.40 10.64
CA ARG A 119 0.57 -2.89 11.79
C ARG A 119 -0.76 -2.26 11.36
N PHE A 120 -0.78 -1.52 10.25
CA PHE A 120 -1.99 -0.89 9.71
C PHE A 120 -3.01 -1.94 9.27
N ILE A 121 -2.58 -2.95 8.52
CA ILE A 121 -3.43 -4.07 8.08
C ILE A 121 -4.03 -4.78 9.30
N LYS A 122 -3.18 -5.11 10.30
CA LYS A 122 -3.64 -5.78 11.52
C LYS A 122 -4.62 -4.94 12.35
N SER A 123 -4.47 -3.61 12.37
CA SER A 123 -5.41 -2.74 13.08
C SER A 123 -6.75 -2.56 12.35
N GLY A 124 -6.77 -2.75 11.02
CA GLY A 124 -8.01 -2.72 10.22
C GLY A 124 -8.87 -3.97 10.35
N GLU A 125 -8.30 -5.11 10.72
CA GLU A 125 -9.05 -6.36 10.96
C GLU A 125 -9.81 -6.38 12.30
N GLY A 126 -9.59 -5.40 13.18
CA GLY A 126 -10.24 -5.32 14.50
C GLY A 126 -11.67 -4.77 14.52
N THR A 127 -12.28 -4.40 13.38
CA THR A 127 -13.62 -3.79 13.34
C THR A 127 -14.72 -4.70 12.77
N HIS A 128 -14.45 -5.98 12.48
CA HIS A 128 -15.45 -6.95 12.09
C HIS A 128 -15.36 -8.26 12.88
N SER A 129 -15.38 -8.15 14.20
CA SER A 129 -15.75 -9.27 15.08
C SER A 129 -16.93 -8.86 15.91
N THR A 130 -18.08 -8.63 15.28
CA THR A 130 -19.36 -8.98 15.85
C THR A 130 -19.59 -10.47 15.55
N ALA A 131 -18.72 -11.31 16.09
CA ALA A 131 -19.15 -12.64 16.46
C ALA A 131 -20.00 -12.41 17.72
N GLU A 132 -21.28 -12.62 17.59
CA GLU A 132 -22.16 -12.91 18.70
C GLU A 132 -21.55 -14.08 19.46
N ASP A 133 -20.73 -13.75 20.47
CA ASP A 133 -20.33 -14.73 21.46
C ASP A 133 -21.52 -14.93 22.38
N GLU A 134 -22.34 -15.93 22.04
CA GLU A 134 -23.42 -16.47 22.88
C GLU A 134 -22.86 -17.11 24.18
N THR A 135 -21.70 -16.73 24.61
CA THR A 135 -21.09 -17.19 25.87
C THR A 135 -20.73 -15.98 26.74
N ASP A 136 -21.68 -15.10 26.98
CA ASP A 136 -21.60 -14.19 28.11
C ASP A 136 -22.04 -14.97 29.37
N PRO A 137 -21.12 -15.34 30.27
CA PRO A 137 -21.47 -16.09 31.47
C PRO A 137 -22.39 -15.33 32.46
N TRP A 138 -22.68 -14.06 32.14
CA TRP A 138 -23.49 -13.16 32.98
C TRP A 138 -24.89 -12.90 32.45
N SER A 139 -25.22 -13.31 31.22
CA SER A 139 -26.53 -13.07 30.58
C SER A 139 -27.71 -13.75 31.28
N GLY A 140 -27.45 -14.73 32.16
CA GLY A 140 -28.48 -15.44 32.94
C GLY A 140 -28.80 -14.87 34.32
N HIS A 141 -28.03 -13.92 34.82
CA HIS A 141 -28.15 -13.51 36.24
C HIS A 141 -29.00 -12.25 36.46
N LEU A 142 -29.44 -11.54 35.40
CA LEU A 142 -30.22 -10.32 35.54
C LEU A 142 -31.74 -10.51 35.40
N GLN A 143 -32.22 -11.74 35.13
CA GLN A 143 -33.65 -12.01 34.98
C GLN A 143 -34.35 -12.60 36.22
N SER A 144 -33.61 -12.82 37.31
CA SER A 144 -34.16 -13.47 38.50
C SER A 144 -34.56 -12.51 39.63
N ALA A 145 -34.56 -11.19 39.42
CA ALA A 145 -34.84 -10.22 40.50
C ALA A 145 -36.19 -9.49 40.39
N GLU A 146 -37.10 -9.92 39.52
CA GLU A 146 -38.37 -9.19 39.33
C GLU A 146 -39.61 -10.08 39.35
N VAL A 147 -39.71 -11.03 40.30
CA VAL A 147 -40.99 -11.61 40.68
C VAL A 147 -40.94 -11.91 42.14
N GLU A 148 -41.19 -10.95 43.03
CA GLU A 148 -41.84 -11.14 44.34
C GLU A 148 -42.22 -9.80 44.96
N GLN A 149 -43.38 -9.29 44.54
CA GLN A 149 -44.35 -8.61 45.42
C GLN A 149 -45.74 -8.58 44.79
#